data_dffb5ca75f85a847d414ac928878a2c2
#
_entry.id   dffb5ca75f85a847d414ac928878a2c2
#
_cell.length_a   1.000
_cell.length_b   1.000
_cell.length_c   1.000
_cell.angle_alpha   90.00
_cell.angle_beta   90.00
_cell.angle_gamma   90.00
#
_symmetry.space_group_name_H-M   'P 1'
#
loop_
_entity.id
_entity.type
_entity.pdbx_description
1 polymer ?
#
loop_
_entity_poly.entity_id
_entity_poly.type
_entity_poly.pdbx_seq_one_letter_code
_entity_poly.pdbx_strand_id
1 'polypeptide(L)'
;MPAMIKSLTAAAACALFAALPAQAATDCAPLRGCAAKFCHIENDIAAAQAQNNSRREAGLRKALSEAKASCTDSRLQSQREADVREKQSKVAERQQELKEAQAKGKQDKIDKAQRKLEEAQAEYNDALADLNR
;
A
#
# COMPACT_ATOMS: atom_id res chain seq x y z
N MET A 1 -8.35 43.31 -65.87
CA MET A 1 -7.52 42.14 -65.53
C MET A 1 -7.91 41.69 -64.12
N PRO A 2 -8.59 40.58 -63.98
CA PRO A 2 -9.04 40.17 -62.66
C PRO A 2 -7.96 39.40 -61.90
N ALA A 3 -7.71 39.78 -60.65
CA ALA A 3 -6.82 39.14 -59.72
C ALA A 3 -7.46 37.85 -59.17
N MET A 4 -6.75 36.73 -59.32
CA MET A 4 -7.12 35.42 -58.72
C MET A 4 -6.81 35.39 -57.23
N ILE A 5 -7.86 35.29 -56.45
CA ILE A 5 -7.74 35.03 -54.98
C ILE A 5 -7.71 33.52 -54.79
N LYS A 6 -6.56 32.99 -54.38
CA LYS A 6 -6.41 31.60 -53.98
C LYS A 6 -6.85 31.44 -52.55
N SER A 7 -7.99 30.80 -52.31
CA SER A 7 -8.48 30.42 -50.99
C SER A 7 -7.68 29.23 -50.46
N LEU A 8 -6.90 29.44 -49.41
CA LEU A 8 -6.31 28.37 -48.61
C LEU A 8 -7.35 27.90 -47.59
N THR A 9 -7.90 26.70 -47.79
CA THR A 9 -8.70 26.00 -46.80
C THR A 9 -7.78 25.27 -45.83
N ALA A 10 -7.61 25.83 -44.64
CA ALA A 10 -6.93 25.15 -43.54
C ALA A 10 -7.87 24.11 -42.93
N ALA A 11 -7.59 22.84 -43.15
CA ALA A 11 -8.28 21.73 -42.48
C ALA A 11 -7.77 21.63 -41.04
N ALA A 12 -8.56 22.08 -40.07
CA ALA A 12 -8.30 21.86 -38.62
C ALA A 12 -8.66 20.42 -38.30
N ALA A 13 -7.63 19.58 -38.13
CA ALA A 13 -7.78 18.23 -37.55
C ALA A 13 -8.00 18.35 -36.04
N CYS A 14 -9.27 18.27 -35.61
CA CYS A 14 -9.60 18.10 -34.17
C CYS A 14 -9.20 16.70 -33.71
N ALA A 15 -8.05 16.59 -33.04
CA ALA A 15 -7.68 15.39 -32.31
C ALA A 15 -8.60 15.25 -31.10
N LEU A 16 -9.59 14.37 -31.19
CA LEU A 16 -10.42 13.96 -30.07
C LEU A 16 -9.55 13.12 -29.13
N PHE A 17 -8.96 13.78 -28.13
CA PHE A 17 -8.41 13.08 -26.97
C PHE A 17 -9.60 12.48 -26.23
N ALA A 18 -9.83 11.17 -26.40
CA ALA A 18 -10.71 10.41 -25.54
C ALA A 18 -10.06 10.39 -24.13
N ALA A 19 -10.51 11.28 -23.25
CA ALA A 19 -10.20 11.22 -21.84
C ALA A 19 -10.81 9.93 -21.30
N LEU A 20 -9.99 8.91 -21.08
CA LEU A 20 -10.38 7.71 -20.33
C LEU A 20 -10.83 8.18 -18.95
N PRO A 21 -12.01 7.79 -18.45
CA PRO A 21 -12.42 8.13 -17.10
C PRO A 21 -11.41 7.52 -16.14
N ALA A 22 -10.74 8.35 -15.36
CA ALA A 22 -9.97 7.90 -14.22
C ALA A 22 -10.95 7.18 -13.29
N GLN A 23 -10.84 5.85 -13.20
CA GLN A 23 -11.64 5.08 -12.26
C GLN A 23 -11.23 5.52 -10.85
N ALA A 24 -12.13 6.21 -10.16
CA ALA A 24 -11.92 6.56 -8.76
C ALA A 24 -11.77 5.27 -7.95
N ALA A 25 -10.76 5.25 -7.06
CA ALA A 25 -10.57 4.12 -6.15
C ALA A 25 -11.84 3.93 -5.30
N THR A 26 -12.24 2.68 -5.12
CA THR A 26 -13.37 2.34 -4.25
C THR A 26 -13.01 2.66 -2.79
N ASP A 27 -13.92 3.31 -2.06
CA ASP A 27 -13.73 3.55 -0.64
C ASP A 27 -13.84 2.24 0.15
N CYS A 28 -12.72 1.81 0.72
CA CYS A 28 -12.61 0.60 1.52
C CYS A 28 -12.78 0.88 3.04
N ALA A 29 -12.88 2.14 3.46
CA ALA A 29 -12.92 2.52 4.87
C ALA A 29 -14.09 1.91 5.66
N PRO A 30 -15.31 1.73 5.11
CA PRO A 30 -16.41 1.10 5.85
C PRO A 30 -16.27 -0.43 5.96
N LEU A 31 -15.38 -1.05 5.18
CA LEU A 31 -15.21 -2.50 5.15
C LEU A 31 -14.26 -2.97 6.25
N ARG A 32 -14.43 -4.24 6.67
CA ARG A 32 -13.58 -4.91 7.65
C ARG A 32 -13.20 -6.31 7.17
N GLY A 33 -12.16 -6.87 7.78
CA GLY A 33 -11.76 -8.26 7.56
C GLY A 33 -11.40 -8.57 6.11
N CYS A 34 -11.86 -9.70 5.63
CA CYS A 34 -11.59 -10.16 4.27
C CYS A 34 -12.17 -9.23 3.20
N ALA A 35 -13.34 -8.62 3.45
CA ALA A 35 -13.95 -7.67 2.52
C ALA A 35 -13.06 -6.43 2.31
N ALA A 36 -12.50 -5.87 3.38
CA ALA A 36 -11.55 -4.76 3.29
C ALA A 36 -10.30 -5.18 2.52
N LYS A 37 -9.74 -6.36 2.81
CA LYS A 37 -8.57 -6.90 2.11
C LYS A 37 -8.82 -7.03 0.61
N PHE A 38 -9.96 -7.54 0.19
CA PHE A 38 -10.28 -7.67 -1.24
C PHE A 38 -10.42 -6.31 -1.90
N CYS A 39 -11.11 -5.38 -1.28
CA CYS A 39 -11.28 -4.01 -1.76
C CYS A 39 -9.94 -3.32 -2.00
N HIS A 40 -8.99 -3.41 -1.07
CA HIS A 40 -7.65 -2.84 -1.25
C HIS A 40 -6.90 -3.47 -2.42
N ILE A 41 -6.94 -4.81 -2.58
CA ILE A 41 -6.29 -5.48 -3.72
C ILE A 41 -6.95 -5.06 -5.03
N GLU A 42 -8.27 -4.90 -5.09
CA GLU A 42 -9.00 -4.44 -6.28
C GLU A 42 -8.61 -3.00 -6.65
N ASN A 43 -8.44 -2.10 -5.67
CA ASN A 43 -7.91 -0.76 -5.91
C ASN A 43 -6.46 -0.79 -6.43
N ASP A 44 -5.62 -1.66 -5.90
CA ASP A 44 -4.24 -1.85 -6.38
C ASP A 44 -4.20 -2.37 -7.83
N ILE A 45 -5.13 -3.25 -8.21
CA ILE A 45 -5.30 -3.72 -9.59
C ILE A 45 -5.65 -2.54 -10.50
N ALA A 46 -6.64 -1.72 -10.10
CA ALA A 46 -7.03 -0.54 -10.88
C ALA A 46 -5.87 0.45 -11.04
N ALA A 47 -5.09 0.66 -9.98
CA ALA A 47 -3.89 1.50 -10.04
C ALA A 47 -2.81 0.94 -10.98
N ALA A 48 -2.58 -0.38 -10.97
CA ALA A 48 -1.63 -1.05 -11.87
C ALA A 48 -2.07 -0.93 -13.34
N GLN A 49 -3.38 -1.05 -13.60
CA GLN A 49 -3.97 -0.83 -14.94
C GLN A 49 -3.77 0.60 -15.42
N ALA A 50 -4.06 1.59 -14.56
CA ALA A 50 -3.87 3.00 -14.90
C ALA A 50 -2.41 3.35 -15.23
N GLN A 51 -1.45 2.61 -14.65
CA GLN A 51 -0.01 2.74 -14.89
C GLN A 51 0.50 1.86 -16.05
N ASN A 52 -0.38 1.14 -16.75
CA ASN A 52 -0.03 0.14 -17.77
C ASN A 52 1.00 -0.90 -17.28
N ASN A 53 0.97 -1.23 -15.98
CA ASN A 53 1.86 -2.21 -15.36
C ASN A 53 1.22 -3.59 -15.35
N SER A 54 1.20 -4.25 -16.51
CA SER A 54 0.57 -5.56 -16.70
C SER A 54 1.16 -6.67 -15.83
N ARG A 55 2.47 -6.60 -15.53
CA ARG A 55 3.12 -7.58 -14.64
C ARG A 55 2.60 -7.46 -13.20
N ARG A 56 2.49 -6.23 -12.69
CA ARG A 56 1.92 -5.97 -11.36
C ARG A 56 0.45 -6.35 -11.31
N GLU A 57 -0.32 -6.00 -12.34
CA GLU A 57 -1.73 -6.37 -12.45
C GLU A 57 -1.93 -7.88 -12.39
N ALA A 58 -1.18 -8.67 -13.16
CA ALA A 58 -1.28 -10.14 -13.16
C ALA A 58 -0.97 -10.73 -11.78
N GLY A 59 0.07 -10.23 -11.09
CA GLY A 59 0.40 -10.64 -9.72
C GLY A 59 -0.71 -10.34 -8.73
N LEU A 60 -1.31 -9.14 -8.80
CA LEU A 60 -2.40 -8.72 -7.91
C LEU A 60 -3.69 -9.51 -8.17
N ARG A 61 -4.02 -9.82 -9.44
CA ARG A 61 -5.17 -10.68 -9.78
C ARG A 61 -5.01 -12.09 -9.20
N LYS A 62 -3.80 -12.65 -9.27
CA LYS A 62 -3.49 -13.94 -8.63
C LYS A 62 -3.66 -13.83 -7.12
N ALA A 63 -3.09 -12.81 -6.48
CA ALA A 63 -3.23 -12.59 -5.05
C ALA A 63 -4.69 -12.42 -4.61
N LEU A 64 -5.53 -11.73 -5.40
CA LEU A 64 -6.96 -11.59 -5.15
C LEU A 64 -7.68 -12.95 -5.21
N SER A 65 -7.37 -13.75 -6.22
CA SER A 65 -7.95 -15.10 -6.36
C SER A 65 -7.60 -16.00 -5.18
N GLU A 66 -6.32 -16.01 -4.77
CA GLU A 66 -5.85 -16.77 -3.61
C GLU A 66 -6.49 -16.24 -2.30
N ALA A 67 -6.60 -14.93 -2.15
CA ALA A 67 -7.25 -14.34 -1.00
C ALA A 67 -8.72 -14.73 -0.91
N LYS A 68 -9.47 -14.66 -2.02
CA LYS A 68 -10.90 -15.06 -2.07
C LYS A 68 -11.09 -16.55 -1.78
N ALA A 69 -10.13 -17.39 -2.17
CA ALA A 69 -10.20 -18.84 -1.93
C ALA A 69 -9.88 -19.24 -0.48
N SER A 70 -9.04 -18.47 0.22
CA SER A 70 -8.47 -18.88 1.51
C SER A 70 -8.77 -17.95 2.69
N CYS A 71 -9.25 -16.72 2.46
CA CYS A 71 -9.52 -15.76 3.53
C CYS A 71 -10.79 -16.16 4.27
N THR A 72 -10.68 -16.27 5.59
CA THR A 72 -11.82 -16.21 6.51
C THR A 72 -11.52 -15.14 7.55
N ASP A 73 -12.55 -14.44 8.03
CA ASP A 73 -12.35 -13.35 9.00
C ASP A 73 -11.69 -13.84 10.28
N SER A 74 -12.05 -15.04 10.76
CA SER A 74 -11.42 -15.63 11.95
C SER A 74 -9.94 -15.95 11.73
N ARG A 75 -9.56 -16.47 10.56
CA ARG A 75 -8.15 -16.72 10.23
C ARG A 75 -7.36 -15.43 10.12
N LEU A 76 -7.93 -14.43 9.45
CA LEU A 76 -7.31 -13.13 9.31
C LEU A 76 -7.12 -12.46 10.67
N GLN A 77 -8.12 -12.54 11.56
CA GLN A 77 -8.03 -12.04 12.92
C GLN A 77 -6.92 -12.74 13.71
N SER A 78 -6.88 -14.08 13.66
CA SER A 78 -5.82 -14.85 14.35
C SER A 78 -4.42 -14.51 13.85
N GLN A 79 -4.26 -14.27 12.56
CA GLN A 79 -2.99 -13.85 11.97
C GLN A 79 -2.57 -12.46 12.48
N ARG A 80 -3.49 -11.49 12.52
CA ARG A 80 -3.23 -10.15 13.03
C ARG A 80 -2.88 -10.16 14.52
N GLU A 81 -3.57 -10.96 15.32
CA GLU A 81 -3.25 -11.13 16.75
C GLU A 81 -1.88 -11.77 16.96
N ALA A 82 -1.48 -12.72 16.10
CA ALA A 82 -0.16 -13.30 16.14
C ALA A 82 0.92 -12.27 15.78
N ASP A 83 0.68 -11.43 14.78
CA ASP A 83 1.59 -10.35 14.38
C ASP A 83 1.76 -9.32 15.51
N VAL A 84 0.68 -8.89 16.13
CA VAL A 84 0.74 -7.99 17.32
C VAL A 84 1.62 -8.58 18.41
N ARG A 85 1.45 -9.88 18.74
CA ARG A 85 2.29 -10.54 19.77
C ARG A 85 3.77 -10.60 19.36
N GLU A 86 4.05 -10.88 18.09
CA GLU A 86 5.42 -10.89 17.57
C GLU A 86 6.08 -9.51 17.69
N LYS A 87 5.37 -8.45 17.24
CA LYS A 87 5.88 -7.08 17.32
C LYS A 87 6.06 -6.62 18.76
N GLN A 88 5.16 -6.99 19.65
CA GLN A 88 5.31 -6.73 21.10
C GLN A 88 6.57 -7.38 21.68
N SER A 89 6.85 -8.63 21.31
CA SER A 89 8.06 -9.33 21.70
C SER A 89 9.32 -8.64 21.19
N LYS A 90 9.29 -8.17 19.95
CA LYS A 90 10.39 -7.40 19.33
C LYS A 90 10.65 -6.09 20.08
N VAL A 91 9.61 -5.36 20.48
CA VAL A 91 9.77 -4.16 21.33
C VAL A 91 10.48 -4.49 22.63
N ALA A 92 10.08 -5.56 23.31
CA ALA A 92 10.72 -5.98 24.57
C ALA A 92 12.20 -6.33 24.37
N GLU A 93 12.54 -7.04 23.28
CA GLU A 93 13.93 -7.34 22.91
C GLU A 93 14.75 -6.07 22.69
N ARG A 94 14.22 -5.09 21.92
CA ARG A 94 14.91 -3.82 21.68
C ARG A 94 15.07 -2.96 22.93
N GLN A 95 14.11 -3.01 23.84
CA GLN A 95 14.26 -2.38 25.17
C GLN A 95 15.41 -2.98 25.95
N GLN A 96 15.58 -4.30 25.92
CA GLN A 96 16.68 -4.99 26.58
C GLN A 96 18.03 -4.62 25.93
N GLU A 97 18.12 -4.61 24.60
CA GLU A 97 19.32 -4.17 23.86
C GLU A 97 19.72 -2.74 24.25
N LEU A 98 18.74 -1.83 24.39
CA LEU A 98 19.00 -0.45 24.80
C LEU A 98 19.57 -0.39 26.23
N LYS A 99 18.99 -1.14 27.18
CA LYS A 99 19.52 -1.21 28.54
C LYS A 99 20.98 -1.71 28.58
N GLU A 100 21.29 -2.74 27.80
CA GLU A 100 22.64 -3.27 27.70
C GLU A 100 23.62 -2.28 27.06
N ALA A 101 23.19 -1.54 26.04
CA ALA A 101 24.01 -0.48 25.42
C ALA A 101 24.30 0.65 26.40
N GLN A 102 23.29 1.05 27.18
CA GLN A 102 23.43 2.07 28.23
C GLN A 102 24.41 1.61 29.34
N ALA A 103 24.33 0.37 29.77
CA ALA A 103 25.24 -0.20 30.76
C ALA A 103 26.72 -0.20 30.29
N LYS A 104 26.95 -0.33 28.97
CA LYS A 104 28.29 -0.28 28.36
C LYS A 104 28.79 1.16 28.11
N GLY A 105 27.94 2.17 28.20
CA GLY A 105 28.26 3.59 28.14
C GLY A 105 28.79 4.13 26.80
N LYS A 106 28.67 3.36 25.71
CA LYS A 106 29.10 3.76 24.38
C LYS A 106 27.96 4.49 23.65
N GLN A 107 28.07 5.80 23.47
CA GLN A 107 27.02 6.65 22.94
C GLN A 107 26.53 6.20 21.55
N ASP A 108 27.46 5.84 20.64
CA ASP A 108 27.12 5.34 19.31
C ASP A 108 26.23 4.08 19.32
N LYS A 109 26.43 3.20 20.32
CA LYS A 109 25.64 1.99 20.51
C LYS A 109 24.28 2.30 21.14
N ILE A 110 24.22 3.26 22.06
CA ILE A 110 22.98 3.74 22.67
C ILE A 110 22.08 4.34 21.59
N ASP A 111 22.60 5.25 20.78
CA ASP A 111 21.84 5.90 19.71
C ASP A 111 21.32 4.89 18.66
N LYS A 112 22.14 3.89 18.33
CA LYS A 112 21.71 2.81 17.43
C LYS A 112 20.59 1.95 18.03
N ALA A 113 20.72 1.58 19.30
CA ALA A 113 19.71 0.77 20.00
C ALA A 113 18.40 1.54 20.17
N GLN A 114 18.47 2.84 20.42
CA GLN A 114 17.29 3.69 20.53
C GLN A 114 16.52 3.78 19.20
N ARG A 115 17.20 4.01 18.08
CA ARG A 115 16.54 4.00 16.76
C ARG A 115 15.85 2.68 16.45
N LYS A 116 16.49 1.55 16.81
CA LYS A 116 15.87 0.23 16.63
C LYS A 116 14.63 0.03 17.50
N LEU A 117 14.63 0.59 18.71
CA LEU A 117 13.46 0.54 19.59
C LEU A 117 12.31 1.37 19.02
N GLU A 118 12.61 2.59 18.53
CA GLU A 118 11.62 3.46 17.90
C GLU A 118 10.99 2.80 16.66
N GLU A 119 11.81 2.15 15.82
CA GLU A 119 11.34 1.37 14.67
C GLU A 119 10.42 0.21 15.09
N ALA A 120 10.82 -0.57 16.11
CA ALA A 120 10.02 -1.68 16.61
C ALA A 120 8.69 -1.19 17.22
N GLN A 121 8.68 -0.04 17.88
CA GLN A 121 7.46 0.57 18.42
C GLN A 121 6.52 1.05 17.30
N ALA A 122 7.06 1.61 16.21
CA ALA A 122 6.27 1.98 15.05
C ALA A 122 5.61 0.74 14.41
N GLU A 123 6.39 -0.33 14.16
CA GLU A 123 5.86 -1.60 13.65
C GLU A 123 4.75 -2.20 14.56
N TYR A 124 4.91 -2.12 15.87
CA TYR A 124 3.91 -2.58 16.83
C TYR A 124 2.62 -1.76 16.76
N ASN A 125 2.73 -0.44 16.65
CA ASN A 125 1.57 0.44 16.48
C ASN A 125 0.83 0.19 15.18
N ASP A 126 1.55 -0.09 14.09
CA ASP A 126 0.96 -0.45 12.80
C ASP A 126 0.20 -1.77 12.89
N ALA A 127 0.78 -2.79 13.55
CA ALA A 127 0.11 -4.07 13.78
C ALA A 127 -1.18 -3.92 14.62
N LEU A 128 -1.17 -3.03 15.64
CA LEU A 128 -2.37 -2.70 16.42
C LEU A 128 -3.44 -2.01 15.57
N ALA A 129 -3.05 -1.11 14.67
CA ALA A 129 -3.97 -0.45 13.76
C ALA A 129 -4.61 -1.46 12.79
N ASP A 130 -3.84 -2.43 12.32
CA ASP A 130 -4.33 -3.48 11.43
C ASP A 130 -5.27 -4.47 12.13
N LEU A 131 -5.13 -4.66 13.43
CA LEU A 131 -6.00 -5.53 14.22
C LEU A 131 -7.48 -5.07 14.15
N ASN A 132 -7.69 -3.77 13.96
CA ASN A 132 -9.01 -3.14 13.97
C ASN A 132 -9.60 -2.89 12.57
N ARG A 133 -8.92 -3.35 11.51
CA ARG A 133 -9.36 -3.17 10.11
C ARG A 133 -10.18 -4.39 9.58
#